data_39d4ba5d842107d52ae30984b34c814e
#
_entry.id   39d4ba5d842107d52ae30984b34c814e
#
_cell.length_a   1.000
_cell.length_b   1.000
_cell.length_c   1.000
_cell.angle_alpha   90.00
_cell.angle_beta   90.00
_cell.angle_gamma   90.00
#
_symmetry.space_group_name_H-M   'P 1'
#
loop_
_entity.id
_entity.type
_entity.pdbx_description
1 polymer ?
#
loop_
_entity_poly.entity_id
_entity_poly.type
_entity_poly.pdbx_seq_one_letter_code
_entity_poly.pdbx_strand_id
1 'polypeptide(L)'
;MSRDSLTVDMFTPYAVPTPHAPLPGALAFSAVLRGLLSEAIKASPLSREEIAARMSVLTGQEITLHMINAWTAESREGWRFPLEFAPAFEVATETHSITAWLADVRGGKLLVGRDAINAELGRLERMRDEAARRIKQLKRTVGDE
;
A
#
# COMPACT_ATOMS: atom_id res chain seq x y z
N MET A 1 6.38 24.78 -6.55
CA MET A 1 7.36 23.84 -5.98
C MET A 1 6.58 22.68 -5.36
N SER A 2 6.57 21.56 -6.04
CA SER A 2 6.00 20.31 -5.51
C SER A 2 6.87 19.88 -4.34
N ARG A 3 6.34 19.90 -3.12
CA ARG A 3 6.98 19.25 -1.99
C ARG A 3 6.89 17.78 -2.24
N ASP A 4 8.03 17.15 -2.46
CA ASP A 4 8.20 15.73 -2.55
C ASP A 4 7.66 15.11 -1.25
N SER A 5 6.52 14.41 -1.32
CA SER A 5 5.87 13.78 -0.16
C SER A 5 6.68 12.61 0.41
N LEU A 6 7.85 12.35 -0.15
CA LEU A 6 8.77 11.29 0.24
C LEU A 6 9.92 11.79 1.12
N THR A 7 10.04 13.08 1.38
CA THR A 7 11.01 13.57 2.37
C THR A 7 10.42 13.34 3.75
N VAL A 8 10.66 12.16 4.30
CA VAL A 8 10.42 11.90 5.72
C VAL A 8 11.30 12.88 6.50
N ASP A 9 10.67 13.81 7.21
CA ASP A 9 11.37 14.72 8.10
C ASP A 9 12.18 13.87 9.10
N MET A 10 13.50 14.06 9.11
CA MET A 10 14.44 13.30 9.95
C MET A 10 14.10 13.43 11.45
N PHE A 11 13.30 14.40 11.81
CA PHE A 11 12.87 14.67 13.19
C PHE A 11 11.49 14.09 13.53
N THR A 12 10.74 13.57 12.55
CA THR A 12 9.46 12.91 12.82
C THR A 12 9.72 11.52 13.35
N PRO A 13 9.29 11.19 14.59
CA PRO A 13 9.46 9.84 15.12
C PRO A 13 8.80 8.82 14.19
N TYR A 14 9.52 7.75 13.87
CA TYR A 14 8.96 6.65 13.07
C TYR A 14 7.85 5.98 13.87
N ALA A 15 6.62 6.07 13.36
CA ALA A 15 5.49 5.35 13.91
C ALA A 15 5.51 3.89 13.42
N VAL A 16 5.62 2.96 14.36
CA VAL A 16 5.52 1.53 14.04
C VAL A 16 4.08 1.23 13.59
N PRO A 17 3.89 0.67 12.40
CA PRO A 17 2.56 0.31 11.93
C PRO A 17 1.89 -0.69 12.89
N THR A 18 0.65 -0.41 13.27
CA THR A 18 -0.15 -1.28 14.13
C THR A 18 -1.43 -1.69 13.42
N PRO A 19 -1.84 -2.97 13.49
CA PRO A 19 -3.08 -3.41 12.87
C PRO A 19 -4.29 -2.82 13.58
N HIS A 20 -5.37 -2.61 12.84
CA HIS A 20 -6.67 -2.33 13.44
C HIS A 20 -7.09 -3.46 14.36
N ALA A 21 -7.65 -3.11 15.51
CA ALA A 21 -8.11 -4.10 16.48
C ALA A 21 -9.24 -4.96 15.89
N PRO A 22 -9.22 -6.30 16.09
CA PRO A 22 -10.24 -7.20 15.52
C PRO A 22 -11.52 -7.20 16.35
N LEU A 23 -12.11 -6.04 16.53
CA LEU A 23 -13.37 -5.86 17.26
C LEU A 23 -14.56 -6.01 16.31
N PRO A 24 -15.74 -6.39 16.81
CA PRO A 24 -16.95 -6.47 15.98
C PRO A 24 -17.23 -5.14 15.26
N GLY A 25 -17.38 -5.19 13.94
CA GLY A 25 -17.63 -4.01 13.09
C GLY A 25 -16.42 -3.12 12.79
N ALA A 26 -15.28 -3.32 13.44
CA ALA A 26 -14.09 -2.48 13.26
C ALA A 26 -13.44 -2.57 11.86
N LEU A 27 -13.75 -3.61 11.10
CA LEU A 27 -13.21 -3.85 9.75
C LEU A 27 -14.27 -3.63 8.66
N ALA A 28 -15.30 -2.83 8.92
CA ALA A 28 -16.31 -2.44 7.96
C ALA A 28 -15.90 -1.15 7.22
N PHE A 29 -15.27 -1.29 6.07
CA PHE A 29 -14.59 -0.19 5.37
C PHE A 29 -15.25 0.27 4.05
N SER A 30 -16.53 -0.01 3.84
CA SER A 30 -17.20 0.38 2.58
C SER A 30 -17.11 1.87 2.28
N ALA A 31 -17.35 2.73 3.27
CA ALA A 31 -17.27 4.18 3.11
C ALA A 31 -15.82 4.65 2.90
N VAL A 32 -14.87 4.08 3.63
CA VAL A 32 -13.45 4.39 3.50
C VAL A 32 -12.95 4.04 2.10
N LEU A 33 -13.29 2.86 1.59
CA LEU A 33 -12.90 2.45 0.25
C LEU A 33 -13.47 3.37 -0.83
N ARG A 34 -14.76 3.73 -0.75
CA ARG A 34 -15.35 4.71 -1.67
C ARG A 34 -14.63 6.04 -1.65
N GLY A 35 -14.26 6.51 -0.47
CA GLY A 35 -13.46 7.72 -0.30
C GLY A 35 -12.09 7.63 -0.97
N LEU A 36 -11.37 6.54 -0.76
CA LEU A 36 -10.07 6.28 -1.40
C LEU A 36 -10.16 6.28 -2.92
N LEU A 37 -11.16 5.61 -3.49
CA LEU A 37 -11.40 5.60 -4.93
C LEU A 37 -11.68 7.01 -5.45
N SER A 38 -12.55 7.75 -4.77
CA SER A 38 -12.89 9.14 -5.16
C SER A 38 -11.69 10.06 -5.11
N GLU A 39 -10.89 10.02 -4.07
CA GLU A 39 -9.69 10.85 -3.93
C GLU A 39 -8.62 10.49 -4.96
N ALA A 40 -8.41 9.21 -5.25
CA ALA A 40 -7.48 8.78 -6.29
C ALA A 40 -7.90 9.29 -7.67
N ILE A 41 -9.20 9.26 -7.99
CA ILE A 41 -9.74 9.79 -9.25
C ILE A 41 -9.57 11.31 -9.32
N LYS A 42 -9.86 12.04 -8.25
CA LYS A 42 -9.70 13.51 -8.21
C LYS A 42 -8.24 13.93 -8.37
N ALA A 43 -7.31 13.19 -7.80
CA ALA A 43 -5.88 13.46 -7.90
C ALA A 43 -5.29 13.07 -9.26
N SER A 44 -5.96 12.21 -10.02
CA SER A 44 -5.51 11.77 -11.35
C SER A 44 -5.67 12.89 -12.38
N PRO A 45 -4.72 13.02 -13.33
CA PRO A 45 -4.89 13.93 -14.47
C PRO A 45 -5.90 13.43 -15.49
N LEU A 46 -6.30 12.14 -15.42
CA LEU A 46 -7.25 11.52 -16.32
C LEU A 46 -8.70 11.77 -15.89
N SER A 47 -9.60 11.88 -16.86
CA SER A 47 -11.04 11.88 -16.62
C SER A 47 -11.52 10.49 -16.17
N ARG A 48 -12.73 10.42 -15.63
CA ARG A 48 -13.34 9.13 -15.26
C ARG A 48 -13.50 8.19 -16.46
N GLU A 49 -13.82 8.74 -17.63
CA GLU A 49 -13.94 8.01 -18.90
C GLU A 49 -12.58 7.44 -19.34
N GLU A 50 -11.53 8.23 -19.22
CA GLU A 50 -10.17 7.79 -19.56
C GLU A 50 -9.66 6.72 -18.58
N ILE A 51 -9.97 6.83 -17.30
CA ILE A 51 -9.66 5.81 -16.29
C ILE A 51 -10.39 4.51 -16.62
N ALA A 52 -11.69 4.58 -16.94
CA ALA A 52 -12.46 3.40 -17.34
C ALA A 52 -11.90 2.74 -18.60
N ALA A 53 -11.53 3.52 -19.61
CA ALA A 53 -10.92 3.02 -20.85
C ALA A 53 -9.57 2.34 -20.56
N ARG A 54 -8.72 2.94 -19.75
CA ARG A 54 -7.41 2.37 -19.38
C ARG A 54 -7.56 1.09 -18.58
N MET A 55 -8.47 1.05 -17.62
CA MET A 55 -8.79 -0.16 -16.87
C MET A 55 -9.31 -1.29 -17.78
N SER A 56 -10.13 -0.95 -18.76
CA SER A 56 -10.64 -1.94 -19.73
C SER A 56 -9.50 -2.60 -20.51
N VAL A 57 -8.52 -1.81 -20.96
CA VAL A 57 -7.32 -2.34 -21.64
C VAL A 57 -6.51 -3.23 -20.70
N LEU A 58 -6.28 -2.78 -19.47
CA LEU A 58 -5.44 -3.50 -18.48
C LEU A 58 -6.06 -4.81 -17.98
N THR A 59 -7.39 -4.87 -17.93
CA THR A 59 -8.11 -6.05 -17.43
C THR A 59 -8.57 -7.00 -18.53
N GLY A 60 -8.63 -6.54 -19.77
CA GLY A 60 -9.25 -7.27 -20.87
C GLY A 60 -10.77 -7.41 -20.73
N GLN A 61 -11.40 -6.63 -19.86
CA GLN A 61 -12.83 -6.62 -19.59
C GLN A 61 -13.38 -5.22 -19.84
N GLU A 62 -14.68 -5.13 -20.15
CA GLU A 62 -15.32 -3.82 -20.31
C GLU A 62 -15.56 -3.17 -18.94
N ILE A 63 -14.85 -2.08 -18.67
CA ILE A 63 -15.06 -1.20 -17.53
C ILE A 63 -15.69 0.09 -18.02
N THR A 64 -16.88 0.39 -17.53
CA THR A 64 -17.68 1.54 -17.99
C THR A 64 -17.59 2.70 -17.01
N LEU A 65 -17.86 3.92 -17.52
CA LEU A 65 -18.04 5.11 -16.66
C LEU A 65 -19.11 4.87 -15.59
N HIS A 66 -20.19 4.17 -15.93
CA HIS A 66 -21.24 3.82 -14.98
C HIS A 66 -20.71 2.99 -13.81
N MET A 67 -19.83 2.03 -14.07
CA MET A 67 -19.18 1.23 -13.03
C MET A 67 -18.30 2.09 -12.12
N ILE A 68 -17.46 2.96 -12.69
CA ILE A 68 -16.62 3.89 -11.91
C ILE A 68 -17.50 4.77 -11.01
N ASN A 69 -18.58 5.33 -11.56
CA ASN A 69 -19.50 6.17 -10.79
C ASN A 69 -20.24 5.38 -9.71
N ALA A 70 -20.62 4.13 -9.98
CA ALA A 70 -21.30 3.28 -9.01
C ALA A 70 -20.40 2.90 -7.83
N TRP A 71 -19.12 2.62 -8.08
CA TRP A 71 -18.16 2.28 -7.02
C TRP A 71 -17.82 3.45 -6.09
N THR A 72 -18.00 4.67 -6.55
CA THR A 72 -17.66 5.89 -5.80
C THR A 72 -18.87 6.62 -5.21
N ALA A 73 -20.08 6.25 -5.59
CA ALA A 73 -21.30 6.92 -5.14
C ALA A 73 -21.79 6.38 -3.79
N GLU A 74 -21.98 7.26 -2.83
CA GLU A 74 -22.55 6.93 -1.51
C GLU A 74 -23.99 6.37 -1.62
N SER A 75 -24.77 6.89 -2.57
CA SER A 75 -26.16 6.47 -2.81
C SER A 75 -26.31 5.06 -3.38
N ARG A 76 -25.22 4.41 -3.74
CA ARG A 76 -25.22 3.08 -4.36
C ARG A 76 -24.51 2.04 -3.49
N GLU A 77 -24.95 1.89 -2.26
CA GLU A 77 -24.37 0.97 -1.27
C GLU A 77 -24.26 -0.48 -1.74
N GLY A 78 -25.14 -0.94 -2.64
CA GLY A 78 -25.11 -2.28 -3.22
C GLY A 78 -23.99 -2.50 -4.23
N TRP A 79 -23.39 -1.45 -4.77
CA TRP A 79 -22.30 -1.54 -5.73
C TRP A 79 -20.95 -1.61 -5.02
N ARG A 80 -20.33 -2.77 -5.11
CA ARG A 80 -19.01 -3.03 -4.49
C ARG A 80 -17.92 -2.92 -5.53
N PHE A 81 -16.80 -2.29 -5.15
CA PHE A 81 -15.59 -2.34 -5.97
C PHE A 81 -14.97 -3.73 -5.89
N PRO A 82 -14.82 -4.45 -7.03
CA PRO A 82 -14.18 -5.75 -7.03
C PRO A 82 -12.69 -5.64 -6.75
N LEU A 83 -12.20 -6.41 -5.79
CA LEU A 83 -10.78 -6.37 -5.39
C LEU A 83 -9.85 -6.72 -6.56
N GLU A 84 -10.29 -7.59 -7.48
CA GLU A 84 -9.53 -7.99 -8.67
C GLU A 84 -9.18 -6.81 -9.59
N PHE A 85 -9.94 -5.72 -9.52
CA PHE A 85 -9.69 -4.51 -10.32
C PHE A 85 -8.76 -3.50 -9.62
N ALA A 86 -8.37 -3.75 -8.38
CA ALA A 86 -7.52 -2.83 -7.64
C ALA A 86 -6.18 -2.55 -8.36
N PRO A 87 -5.43 -3.53 -8.87
CA PRO A 87 -4.20 -3.25 -9.61
C PRO A 87 -4.40 -2.38 -10.84
N ALA A 88 -5.44 -2.67 -11.65
CA ALA A 88 -5.74 -1.89 -12.85
C ALA A 88 -6.18 -0.46 -12.52
N PHE A 89 -6.96 -0.29 -11.46
CA PHE A 89 -7.37 1.02 -10.97
C PHE A 89 -6.17 1.85 -10.50
N GLU A 90 -5.28 1.27 -9.71
CA GLU A 90 -4.09 1.96 -9.21
C GLU A 90 -3.13 2.33 -10.35
N VAL A 91 -2.93 1.46 -11.33
CA VAL A 91 -2.14 1.78 -12.53
C VAL A 91 -2.81 2.90 -13.33
N ALA A 92 -4.13 2.85 -13.52
CA ALA A 92 -4.86 3.86 -14.29
C ALA A 92 -4.85 5.24 -13.60
N THR A 93 -4.88 5.29 -12.28
CA THR A 93 -4.85 6.53 -11.49
C THR A 93 -3.46 6.94 -11.04
N GLU A 94 -2.44 6.11 -11.33
CA GLU A 94 -1.04 6.32 -10.92
C GLU A 94 -0.85 6.45 -9.40
N THR A 95 -1.58 5.62 -8.64
CA THR A 95 -1.52 5.59 -7.18
C THR A 95 -1.25 4.19 -6.65
N HIS A 96 -0.92 4.10 -5.36
CA HIS A 96 -0.87 2.85 -4.59
C HIS A 96 -1.81 2.92 -3.38
N SER A 97 -2.82 3.77 -3.44
CA SER A 97 -3.65 4.14 -2.29
C SER A 97 -4.42 2.96 -1.68
N ILE A 98 -4.97 2.07 -2.51
CA ILE A 98 -5.71 0.89 -2.04
C ILE A 98 -4.76 -0.10 -1.37
N THR A 99 -3.67 -0.42 -2.05
CA THR A 99 -2.66 -1.37 -1.54
C THR A 99 -2.00 -0.85 -0.26
N ALA A 100 -1.66 0.43 -0.21
CA ALA A 100 -1.08 1.07 0.98
C ALA A 100 -2.08 1.05 2.15
N TRP A 101 -3.33 1.37 1.90
CA TRP A 101 -4.39 1.30 2.91
C TRP A 101 -4.61 -0.11 3.45
N LEU A 102 -4.66 -1.12 2.58
CA LEU A 102 -4.80 -2.52 3.01
C LEU A 102 -3.63 -2.96 3.90
N ALA A 103 -2.40 -2.56 3.54
CA ALA A 103 -1.23 -2.83 4.35
C ALA A 103 -1.34 -2.16 5.72
N ASP A 104 -1.73 -0.88 5.76
CA ASP A 104 -1.89 -0.10 6.99
C ASP A 104 -2.92 -0.72 7.94
N VAL A 105 -4.09 -1.09 7.44
CA VAL A 105 -5.14 -1.76 8.23
C VAL A 105 -4.62 -3.05 8.87
N ARG A 106 -3.72 -3.75 8.21
CA ARG A 106 -3.13 -5.01 8.69
C ARG A 106 -1.88 -4.82 9.53
N GLY A 107 -1.49 -3.59 9.83
CA GLY A 107 -0.29 -3.28 10.61
C GLY A 107 1.01 -3.42 9.82
N GLY A 108 0.94 -3.35 8.50
CA GLY A 108 2.07 -3.35 7.60
C GLY A 108 2.31 -1.97 6.98
N LYS A 109 3.34 -1.89 6.15
CA LYS A 109 3.64 -0.71 5.35
C LYS A 109 4.00 -1.15 3.94
N LEU A 110 3.38 -0.54 2.95
CA LEU A 110 3.76 -0.74 1.56
C LEU A 110 5.08 -0.03 1.27
N LEU A 111 6.05 -0.76 0.74
CA LEU A 111 7.31 -0.23 0.25
C LEU A 111 7.40 -0.50 -1.24
N VAL A 112 7.73 0.52 -2.03
CA VAL A 112 7.75 0.43 -3.49
C VAL A 112 9.13 0.83 -4.01
N GLY A 113 9.61 0.10 -5.01
CA GLY A 113 10.85 0.41 -5.71
C GLY A 113 12.08 0.43 -4.78
N ARG A 114 12.79 1.56 -4.74
CA ARG A 114 14.03 1.71 -3.98
C ARG A 114 13.85 1.49 -2.48
N ASP A 115 12.70 1.87 -1.91
CA ASP A 115 12.43 1.68 -0.48
C ASP A 115 12.33 0.20 -0.10
N ALA A 116 11.76 -0.63 -0.98
CA ALA A 116 11.73 -2.08 -0.79
C ALA A 116 13.15 -2.68 -0.83
N ILE A 117 14.00 -2.21 -1.74
CA ILE A 117 15.41 -2.63 -1.83
C ILE A 117 16.17 -2.21 -0.58
N ASN A 118 15.99 -0.98 -0.12
CA ASN A 118 16.65 -0.48 1.09
C ASN A 118 16.23 -1.25 2.35
N ALA A 119 14.95 -1.62 2.45
CA ALA A 119 14.46 -2.44 3.56
C ALA A 119 15.11 -3.83 3.56
N GLU A 120 15.23 -4.46 2.41
CA GLU A 120 15.91 -5.76 2.26
C GLU A 120 17.40 -5.66 2.56
N LEU A 121 18.06 -4.62 2.08
CA LEU A 121 19.47 -4.37 2.40
C LEU A 121 19.68 -4.25 3.92
N GLY A 122 18.87 -3.43 4.59
CA GLY A 122 18.94 -3.30 6.05
C GLY A 122 18.65 -4.61 6.79
N ARG A 123 17.78 -5.47 6.27
CA ARG A 123 17.54 -6.82 6.81
C ARG A 123 18.79 -7.69 6.71
N LEU A 124 19.42 -7.71 5.54
CA LEU A 124 20.65 -8.49 5.29
C LEU A 124 21.81 -7.99 6.14
N GLU A 125 21.98 -6.69 6.31
CA GLU A 125 23.00 -6.11 7.16
C GLU A 125 22.83 -6.55 8.62
N ARG A 126 21.61 -6.52 9.15
CA ARG A 126 21.35 -7.02 10.51
C ARG A 126 21.65 -8.50 10.66
N MET A 127 21.29 -9.33 9.66
CA MET A 127 21.62 -10.77 9.67
C MET A 127 23.12 -11.02 9.64
N ARG A 128 23.86 -10.26 8.84
CA ARG A 128 25.34 -10.31 8.80
C ARG A 128 25.95 -9.98 10.16
N ASP A 129 25.49 -8.90 10.79
CA ASP A 129 26.02 -8.45 12.07
C ASP A 129 25.68 -9.45 13.21
N GLU A 130 24.49 -10.05 13.16
CA GLU A 130 24.11 -11.10 14.11
C GLU A 130 24.95 -12.36 13.91
N ALA A 131 25.17 -12.79 12.67
CA ALA A 131 26.04 -13.92 12.35
C ALA A 131 27.49 -13.68 12.82
N ALA A 132 28.02 -12.47 12.62
CA ALA A 132 29.34 -12.11 13.07
C ALA A 132 29.46 -12.16 14.61
N ARG A 133 28.46 -11.67 15.34
CA ARG A 133 28.39 -11.77 16.81
C ARG A 133 28.36 -13.21 17.27
N ARG A 134 27.56 -14.06 16.63
CA ARG A 134 27.45 -15.48 16.96
C ARG A 134 28.74 -16.24 16.72
N ILE A 135 29.43 -15.97 15.60
CA ILE A 135 30.75 -16.54 15.30
C ILE A 135 31.77 -16.14 16.38
N LYS A 136 31.80 -14.86 16.77
CA LYS A 136 32.71 -14.38 17.82
C LYS A 136 32.45 -15.08 19.16
N GLN A 137 31.18 -15.29 19.52
CA GLN A 137 30.81 -16.01 20.73
C GLN A 137 31.28 -17.47 20.71
N LEU A 138 31.04 -18.18 19.59
CA LEU A 138 31.48 -19.56 19.43
C LEU A 138 33.00 -19.71 19.50
N LYS A 139 33.75 -18.78 18.87
CA LYS A 139 35.22 -18.77 18.94
C LYS A 139 35.76 -18.59 20.36
N ARG A 140 35.06 -17.80 21.19
CA ARG A 140 35.45 -17.67 22.63
C ARG A 140 35.22 -18.99 23.35
N THR A 141 34.08 -19.64 23.15
CA THR A 141 33.78 -20.92 23.79
C THR A 141 34.78 -22.01 23.40
N VAL A 142 35.25 -22.04 22.15
CA VAL A 142 36.29 -23.00 21.69
C VAL A 142 37.68 -22.63 22.17
N GLY A 143 37.97 -21.33 22.38
CA GLY A 143 39.28 -20.86 22.82
C GLY A 143 39.51 -20.96 24.33
N ASP A 144 38.46 -21.23 25.11
CA ASP A 144 38.55 -21.40 26.59
C ASP A 144 38.69 -22.88 27.00
N GLU A 145 38.86 -23.81 26.02
CA GLU A 145 39.26 -25.21 26.23
C GLU A 145 40.79 -25.35 26.00
#